data_3fa1c429c7da3e21762ff7b139e35a96
#
_entry.id   3fa1c429c7da3e21762ff7b139e35a96
#
_cell.length_a   1.000
_cell.length_b   1.000
_cell.length_c   1.000
_cell.angle_alpha   90.00
_cell.angle_beta   90.00
_cell.angle_gamma   90.00
#
_symmetry.space_group_name_H-M   'P 1'
#
loop_
_entity.id
_entity.type
_entity.pdbx_description
1 polymer ?
#
loop_
_entity_poly.entity_id
_entity_poly.type
_entity_poly.pdbx_seq_one_letter_code
_entity_poly.pdbx_strand_id
1 'polypeptide(L)'
;MQRFESSAFQAHISCPRTDVQLVRHGAVLTVSLSYRGAYGMGEKYDALNQKGHVVVNQVEEKFCFQGEKTYCPAPFFWTDSGFGLYVDTCETTTFHFDENSVTIDLPESAPVVAFSGEPAQIVSAYMELFGKAVLPPEWAFGVWISANRWNCQKDAEQQIENLKKHDFPASILVLEAWSDEATFYIWNGAKYQPNPDGAALQYDDFDFSGSPWPDPKGMTDALHKAGLHLVLWQIPVYKKQGPDEILNVQNTLDREDAVRRGLCVHLADGTPYTIPDGHWFSGSMIPDYTNPETVRTWFSKRQYLLDMGVDGFKTDGGEFIYRPDVRFMDGSDGKSGKNRYARDYTCAYRDFIGSQRVLFSRAGFSGQHTVPMHWGGDQQSQNAELRSQLHAGLSAAASGILFWGFDIAGFAGPLPTLDLYRRATQMACFCPIMQWHSEPDGGQFKELMPGGEGNNERSPWNLAAAYNAPEFVDEMRFWHKLRERLRPYLWETAQACVADNLPMMRPLSFLWPEDEAALACEDEYMLGDALLAAPLLEENAESRQVYLPEGEWIGFFDRKPYQGKQMICTDCDGKIPVFIRSGYEKQF
;
A
#
# COMPACT_ATOMS: atom_id res chain seq x y z
N MET A 1 10.10 -17.73 -20.00
CA MET A 1 8.68 -17.78 -19.66
C MET A 1 7.96 -18.83 -20.52
N GLN A 2 7.15 -19.68 -19.91
CA GLN A 2 6.32 -20.69 -20.56
C GLN A 2 4.90 -20.65 -19.99
N ARG A 3 3.87 -20.71 -20.84
CA ARG A 3 2.46 -20.68 -20.43
C ARG A 3 1.80 -22.02 -20.71
N PHE A 4 1.02 -22.52 -19.75
CA PHE A 4 0.31 -23.81 -19.78
C PHE A 4 -1.18 -23.58 -19.56
N GLU A 5 -2.00 -23.91 -20.57
CA GLU A 5 -3.46 -23.70 -20.55
C GLU A 5 -4.22 -24.97 -20.11
N SER A 6 -3.57 -26.15 -20.19
CA SER A 6 -4.23 -27.43 -19.89
C SER A 6 -4.36 -27.67 -18.40
N SER A 7 -5.49 -28.26 -17.98
CA SER A 7 -5.68 -28.77 -16.61
C SER A 7 -4.97 -30.11 -16.34
N ALA A 8 -4.33 -30.71 -17.35
CA ALA A 8 -3.54 -31.92 -17.20
C ALA A 8 -2.28 -31.81 -18.09
N PHE A 9 -1.11 -31.72 -17.45
CA PHE A 9 0.17 -31.70 -18.14
C PHE A 9 1.31 -32.16 -17.24
N GLN A 10 2.42 -32.55 -17.89
CA GLN A 10 3.72 -32.70 -17.26
C GLN A 10 4.73 -31.86 -18.05
N ALA A 11 5.59 -31.13 -17.34
CA ALA A 11 6.62 -30.32 -17.95
C ALA A 11 7.90 -30.38 -17.12
N HIS A 12 9.03 -30.17 -17.79
CA HIS A 12 10.34 -30.05 -17.18
C HIS A 12 10.93 -28.70 -17.56
N ILE A 13 11.43 -27.95 -16.59
CA ILE A 13 12.02 -26.62 -16.80
C ILE A 13 13.41 -26.62 -16.19
N SER A 14 14.42 -26.32 -16.98
CA SER A 14 15.77 -26.10 -16.47
C SER A 14 15.91 -24.65 -16.00
N CYS A 15 16.32 -24.50 -14.75
CA CYS A 15 16.53 -23.21 -14.10
C CYS A 15 18.02 -23.03 -13.75
N PRO A 16 18.49 -21.81 -13.44
CA PRO A 16 19.90 -21.54 -13.16
C PRO A 16 20.53 -22.47 -12.10
N ARG A 17 19.77 -22.86 -11.08
CA ARG A 17 20.30 -23.61 -9.92
C ARG A 17 19.52 -24.89 -9.58
N THR A 18 18.53 -25.25 -10.40
CA THR A 18 17.73 -26.47 -10.20
C THR A 18 17.02 -26.87 -11.49
N ASP A 19 16.68 -28.16 -11.58
CA ASP A 19 15.69 -28.65 -12.55
C ASP A 19 14.34 -28.77 -11.86
N VAL A 20 13.29 -28.32 -12.54
CA VAL A 20 11.94 -28.25 -12.01
C VAL A 20 11.00 -29.19 -12.78
N GLN A 21 10.27 -30.01 -12.06
CA GLN A 21 9.20 -30.83 -12.64
C GLN A 21 7.83 -30.25 -12.25
N LEU A 22 7.00 -29.99 -13.25
CA LEU A 22 5.61 -29.57 -13.09
C LEU A 22 4.71 -30.73 -13.44
N VAL A 23 3.78 -31.06 -12.56
CA VAL A 23 2.75 -32.09 -12.79
C VAL A 23 1.39 -31.53 -12.37
N ARG A 24 0.49 -31.38 -13.33
CA ARG A 24 -0.88 -30.91 -13.07
C ARG A 24 -1.91 -32.00 -13.32
N HIS A 25 -2.84 -32.15 -12.37
CA HIS A 25 -4.01 -33.01 -12.45
C HIS A 25 -5.25 -32.23 -11.98
N GLY A 26 -6.04 -31.72 -12.93
CA GLY A 26 -7.24 -30.94 -12.62
C GLY A 26 -6.93 -29.68 -11.81
N ALA A 27 -7.47 -29.62 -10.61
CA ALA A 27 -7.36 -28.50 -9.69
C ALA A 27 -6.07 -28.50 -8.83
N VAL A 28 -5.14 -29.44 -9.05
CA VAL A 28 -3.90 -29.53 -8.27
C VAL A 28 -2.69 -29.48 -9.20
N LEU A 29 -1.75 -28.58 -8.89
CA LEU A 29 -0.44 -28.48 -9.52
C LEU A 29 0.64 -28.79 -8.48
N THR A 30 1.51 -29.74 -8.78
CA THR A 30 2.72 -30.02 -7.99
C THR A 30 3.95 -29.53 -8.75
N VAL A 31 4.75 -28.73 -8.08
CA VAL A 31 6.05 -28.22 -8.54
C VAL A 31 7.13 -28.88 -7.69
N SER A 32 7.91 -29.76 -8.26
CA SER A 32 9.03 -30.42 -7.56
C SER A 32 10.33 -29.72 -7.93
N LEU A 33 11.05 -29.21 -6.93
CA LEU A 33 12.31 -28.47 -7.09
C LEU A 33 13.09 -28.46 -5.77
N SER A 34 14.40 -28.22 -5.85
CA SER A 34 15.23 -27.91 -4.68
C SER A 34 15.33 -26.40 -4.53
N TYR A 35 15.04 -25.85 -3.36
CA TYR A 35 15.11 -24.44 -3.04
C TYR A 35 15.32 -24.22 -1.53
N ARG A 36 15.88 -23.07 -1.15
CA ARG A 36 16.09 -22.65 0.24
C ARG A 36 15.08 -21.61 0.67
N GLY A 37 14.63 -20.75 -0.27
CA GLY A 37 13.64 -19.71 -0.02
C GLY A 37 12.64 -19.54 -1.18
N ALA A 38 11.41 -19.23 -0.83
CA ALA A 38 10.33 -18.85 -1.74
C ALA A 38 9.80 -17.48 -1.34
N TYR A 39 9.69 -16.57 -2.30
CA TYR A 39 9.38 -15.15 -2.11
C TYR A 39 8.27 -14.72 -3.04
N GLY A 40 7.56 -13.64 -2.68
CA GLY A 40 6.43 -13.16 -3.46
C GLY A 40 5.12 -13.27 -2.70
N MET A 41 4.05 -13.75 -3.34
CA MET A 41 2.69 -13.94 -2.81
C MET A 41 1.94 -12.63 -2.49
N GLY A 42 2.44 -11.48 -2.98
CA GLY A 42 1.88 -10.18 -2.69
C GLY A 42 2.44 -9.59 -1.39
N GLU A 43 1.65 -8.79 -0.72
CA GLU A 43 1.99 -8.14 0.54
C GLU A 43 1.76 -9.11 1.70
N LYS A 44 2.82 -9.67 2.28
CA LYS A 44 2.77 -10.66 3.35
C LYS A 44 3.38 -10.10 4.65
N TYR A 45 2.61 -10.16 5.74
CA TYR A 45 2.96 -9.57 7.03
C TYR A 45 3.63 -10.56 7.99
N ASP A 46 3.44 -11.85 7.75
CA ASP A 46 3.87 -12.95 8.61
C ASP A 46 5.34 -13.33 8.39
N ALA A 47 5.78 -13.42 7.14
CA ALA A 47 7.15 -13.77 6.77
C ALA A 47 7.51 -13.25 5.37
N LEU A 48 8.81 -13.01 5.13
CA LEU A 48 9.34 -12.73 3.80
C LEU A 48 9.57 -14.04 3.03
N ASN A 49 10.21 -15.02 3.64
CA ASN A 49 10.42 -16.35 3.07
C ASN A 49 9.21 -17.24 3.38
N GLN A 50 8.51 -17.68 2.37
CA GLN A 50 7.29 -18.48 2.50
C GLN A 50 7.55 -20.01 2.57
N LYS A 51 8.81 -20.47 2.55
CA LYS A 51 9.13 -21.89 2.72
C LYS A 51 8.62 -22.41 4.06
N GLY A 52 7.89 -23.50 4.06
CA GLY A 52 7.24 -24.08 5.23
C GLY A 52 5.87 -23.51 5.58
N HIS A 53 5.38 -22.53 4.81
CA HIS A 53 4.08 -21.89 5.03
C HIS A 53 3.00 -22.43 4.07
N VAL A 54 1.74 -22.29 4.48
CA VAL A 54 0.57 -22.45 3.63
C VAL A 54 -0.01 -21.06 3.38
N VAL A 55 -0.06 -20.64 2.13
CA VAL A 55 -0.52 -19.31 1.76
C VAL A 55 -1.84 -19.38 1.01
N VAL A 56 -2.90 -18.84 1.61
CA VAL A 56 -4.18 -18.63 0.92
C VAL A 56 -4.11 -17.28 0.22
N ASN A 57 -4.12 -17.30 -1.11
CA ASN A 57 -4.03 -16.10 -1.93
C ASN A 57 -5.42 -15.50 -2.16
N GLN A 58 -5.81 -14.61 -1.25
CA GLN A 58 -7.13 -14.00 -1.20
C GLN A 58 -7.03 -12.60 -0.60
N VAL A 59 -7.67 -11.62 -1.26
CA VAL A 59 -7.85 -10.27 -0.70
C VAL A 59 -8.73 -10.34 0.53
N GLU A 60 -8.23 -9.87 1.66
CA GLU A 60 -8.97 -9.95 2.92
C GLU A 60 -8.65 -8.77 3.83
N GLU A 61 -9.69 -8.02 4.20
CA GLU A 61 -9.56 -6.93 5.15
C GLU A 61 -9.43 -7.50 6.58
N LYS A 62 -8.50 -6.91 7.34
CA LYS A 62 -8.37 -7.11 8.77
C LYS A 62 -7.79 -5.86 9.41
N PHE A 63 -8.51 -5.31 10.36
CA PHE A 63 -8.03 -4.16 11.14
C PHE A 63 -6.92 -4.58 12.10
N CYS A 64 -5.69 -4.13 11.85
CA CYS A 64 -4.46 -4.42 12.60
C CYS A 64 -4.09 -5.92 12.71
N PHE A 65 -2.83 -6.19 13.02
CA PHE A 65 -2.30 -7.55 13.20
C PHE A 65 -2.70 -8.50 12.07
N GLN A 66 -2.29 -8.16 10.84
CA GLN A 66 -2.71 -8.88 9.64
C GLN A 66 -2.43 -10.39 9.72
N GLY A 67 -1.25 -10.78 10.24
CA GLY A 67 -0.84 -12.17 10.28
C GLY A 67 -0.76 -12.74 8.86
N GLU A 68 -1.46 -13.84 8.61
CA GLU A 68 -1.50 -14.50 7.30
C GLU A 68 -2.40 -13.78 6.26
N LYS A 69 -3.28 -12.87 6.71
CA LYS A 69 -4.18 -12.10 5.84
C LYS A 69 -3.44 -10.98 5.11
N THR A 70 -4.02 -10.52 4.01
CA THR A 70 -3.41 -9.46 3.20
C THR A 70 -4.45 -8.65 2.44
N TYR A 71 -4.18 -7.36 2.28
CA TYR A 71 -4.96 -6.46 1.42
C TYR A 71 -4.58 -6.60 -0.06
N CYS A 72 -3.33 -7.05 -0.36
CA CYS A 72 -2.81 -7.07 -1.72
C CYS A 72 -2.05 -8.37 -2.02
N PRO A 73 -2.77 -9.51 -2.16
CA PRO A 73 -2.16 -10.78 -2.54
C PRO A 73 -1.80 -10.82 -4.03
N ALA A 74 -0.88 -11.71 -4.39
CA ALA A 74 -0.59 -12.06 -5.78
C ALA A 74 -0.31 -13.57 -5.88
N PRO A 75 -0.97 -14.35 -6.75
CA PRO A 75 -0.70 -15.78 -6.91
C PRO A 75 0.59 -16.01 -7.73
N PHE A 76 1.67 -15.38 -7.28
CA PHE A 76 2.98 -15.34 -7.89
C PHE A 76 4.07 -15.53 -6.85
N PHE A 77 4.99 -16.45 -7.12
CA PHE A 77 6.20 -16.63 -6.31
C PHE A 77 7.43 -16.87 -7.20
N TRP A 78 8.59 -16.65 -6.60
CA TRP A 78 9.88 -17.05 -7.14
C TRP A 78 10.76 -17.66 -6.04
N THR A 79 11.79 -18.41 -6.45
CA THR A 79 12.70 -19.10 -5.53
C THR A 79 14.16 -18.69 -5.78
N ASP A 80 15.00 -18.83 -4.76
CA ASP A 80 16.45 -18.64 -4.87
C ASP A 80 17.09 -19.55 -5.93
N SER A 81 16.45 -20.65 -6.27
CA SER A 81 16.93 -21.58 -7.31
C SER A 81 16.73 -21.09 -8.75
N GLY A 82 16.06 -19.92 -8.94
CA GLY A 82 15.85 -19.31 -10.25
C GLY A 82 14.61 -19.82 -10.98
N PHE A 83 13.63 -20.32 -10.25
CA PHE A 83 12.29 -20.66 -10.74
C PHE A 83 11.26 -19.68 -10.22
N GLY A 84 10.28 -19.34 -11.06
CA GLY A 84 9.09 -18.59 -10.66
C GLY A 84 7.82 -19.14 -11.30
N LEU A 85 6.68 -18.88 -10.67
CA LEU A 85 5.38 -19.32 -11.18
C LEU A 85 4.30 -18.30 -10.83
N TYR A 86 3.43 -18.04 -11.80
CA TYR A 86 2.22 -17.25 -11.65
C TYR A 86 1.00 -18.10 -12.06
N VAL A 87 -0.04 -18.10 -11.22
CA VAL A 87 -1.34 -18.69 -11.55
C VAL A 87 -2.26 -17.59 -12.08
N ASP A 88 -2.61 -17.66 -13.36
CA ASP A 88 -3.39 -16.61 -14.04
C ASP A 88 -4.88 -16.77 -13.72
N THR A 89 -5.25 -16.36 -12.52
CA THR A 89 -6.64 -16.37 -12.04
C THR A 89 -6.88 -15.27 -11.03
N CYS A 90 -8.13 -14.82 -10.93
CA CYS A 90 -8.61 -13.97 -9.84
C CYS A 90 -9.36 -14.75 -8.76
N GLU A 91 -9.54 -16.06 -8.92
CA GLU A 91 -10.12 -16.90 -7.87
C GLU A 91 -9.10 -17.19 -6.77
N THR A 92 -9.59 -17.57 -5.60
CA THR A 92 -8.72 -17.95 -4.48
C THR A 92 -7.87 -19.16 -4.86
N THR A 93 -6.59 -19.11 -4.53
CA THR A 93 -5.63 -20.21 -4.70
C THR A 93 -4.91 -20.46 -3.39
N THR A 94 -4.48 -21.70 -3.15
CA THR A 94 -3.71 -22.05 -1.95
C THR A 94 -2.38 -22.66 -2.36
N PHE A 95 -1.30 -22.15 -1.76
CA PHE A 95 0.06 -22.61 -2.00
C PHE A 95 0.62 -23.27 -0.74
N HIS A 96 1.08 -24.51 -0.87
CA HIS A 96 1.75 -25.26 0.20
C HIS A 96 3.23 -25.33 -0.15
N PHE A 97 4.06 -24.59 0.59
CA PHE A 97 5.51 -24.53 0.38
C PHE A 97 6.21 -25.57 1.26
N ASP A 98 6.44 -26.77 0.70
CA ASP A 98 7.12 -27.86 1.39
C ASP A 98 8.64 -27.81 1.20
N GLU A 99 9.37 -28.78 1.77
CA GLU A 99 10.85 -28.81 1.74
C GLU A 99 11.44 -28.84 0.32
N ASN A 100 10.87 -29.65 -0.59
CA ASN A 100 11.35 -29.83 -1.96
C ASN A 100 10.22 -29.79 -3.00
N SER A 101 9.08 -29.18 -2.65
CA SER A 101 7.96 -29.04 -3.56
C SER A 101 7.08 -27.86 -3.17
N VAL A 102 6.32 -27.36 -4.14
CA VAL A 102 5.20 -26.46 -3.91
C VAL A 102 3.96 -27.12 -4.50
N THR A 103 2.95 -27.38 -3.66
CA THR A 103 1.66 -27.89 -4.11
C THR A 103 0.66 -26.74 -4.14
N ILE A 104 -0.07 -26.60 -5.23
CA ILE A 104 -0.96 -25.47 -5.47
C ILE A 104 -2.37 -25.99 -5.77
N ASP A 105 -3.32 -25.57 -4.93
CA ASP A 105 -4.75 -25.71 -5.21
C ASP A 105 -5.23 -24.51 -6.02
N LEU A 106 -5.77 -24.77 -7.21
CA LEU A 106 -6.14 -23.75 -8.19
C LEU A 106 -7.37 -24.17 -9.00
N PRO A 107 -8.14 -23.23 -9.59
CA PRO A 107 -9.23 -23.57 -10.49
C PRO A 107 -8.75 -24.40 -11.69
N GLU A 108 -9.52 -25.41 -12.12
CA GLU A 108 -9.17 -26.26 -13.26
C GLU A 108 -8.97 -25.45 -14.56
N SER A 109 -9.70 -24.36 -14.71
CA SER A 109 -9.59 -23.46 -15.87
C SER A 109 -8.41 -22.50 -15.82
N ALA A 110 -7.72 -22.36 -14.68
CA ALA A 110 -6.67 -21.36 -14.51
C ALA A 110 -5.39 -21.74 -15.29
N PRO A 111 -4.92 -20.91 -16.21
CA PRO A 111 -3.59 -21.09 -16.80
C PRO A 111 -2.50 -20.86 -15.77
N VAL A 112 -1.33 -21.43 -16.01
CA VAL A 112 -0.13 -21.16 -15.20
C VAL A 112 1.00 -20.67 -16.10
N VAL A 113 1.80 -19.73 -15.59
CA VAL A 113 2.96 -19.17 -16.29
C VAL A 113 4.19 -19.46 -15.44
N ALA A 114 5.12 -20.23 -16.01
CA ALA A 114 6.39 -20.56 -15.37
C ALA A 114 7.52 -19.69 -15.94
N PHE A 115 8.42 -19.28 -15.07
CA PHE A 115 9.57 -18.45 -15.36
C PHE A 115 10.86 -19.18 -14.98
N SER A 116 11.94 -18.91 -15.72
CA SER A 116 13.30 -19.35 -15.39
C SER A 116 14.25 -18.18 -15.59
N GLY A 117 15.10 -17.90 -14.62
CA GLY A 117 16.04 -16.79 -14.64
C GLY A 117 16.43 -16.33 -13.23
N GLU A 118 17.18 -15.26 -13.14
CA GLU A 118 17.46 -14.60 -11.87
C GLU A 118 16.22 -13.90 -11.30
N PRO A 119 16.11 -13.68 -9.96
CA PRO A 119 14.91 -13.09 -9.35
C PRO A 119 14.44 -11.79 -10.03
N ALA A 120 15.36 -10.89 -10.36
CA ALA A 120 15.03 -9.64 -11.08
C ALA A 120 14.40 -9.90 -12.45
N GLN A 121 14.90 -10.87 -13.22
CA GLN A 121 14.35 -11.26 -14.52
C GLN A 121 12.96 -11.88 -14.38
N ILE A 122 12.75 -12.71 -13.36
CA ILE A 122 11.46 -13.35 -13.08
C ILE A 122 10.41 -12.31 -12.71
N VAL A 123 10.73 -11.39 -11.78
CA VAL A 123 9.80 -10.34 -11.33
C VAL A 123 9.49 -9.38 -12.49
N SER A 124 10.50 -8.94 -13.24
CA SER A 124 10.28 -8.09 -14.41
C SER A 124 9.39 -8.77 -15.47
N ALA A 125 9.64 -10.05 -15.77
CA ALA A 125 8.82 -10.81 -16.72
C ALA A 125 7.38 -11.06 -16.23
N TYR A 126 7.18 -11.21 -14.92
CA TYR A 126 5.86 -11.25 -14.32
C TYR A 126 5.12 -9.92 -14.49
N MET A 127 5.78 -8.81 -14.19
CA MET A 127 5.18 -7.47 -14.32
C MET A 127 4.78 -7.16 -15.78
N GLU A 128 5.57 -7.59 -16.76
CA GLU A 128 5.26 -7.40 -18.18
C GLU A 128 3.91 -8.00 -18.61
N LEU A 129 3.37 -9.00 -17.89
CA LEU A 129 2.07 -9.58 -18.18
C LEU A 129 0.91 -8.58 -18.01
N PHE A 130 1.10 -7.53 -17.22
CA PHE A 130 0.05 -6.57 -16.85
C PHE A 130 0.26 -5.17 -17.43
N GLY A 131 1.39 -4.92 -18.07
CA GLY A 131 1.73 -3.63 -18.63
C GLY A 131 2.78 -2.87 -17.83
N LYS A 132 2.97 -1.61 -18.19
CA LYS A 132 4.02 -0.78 -17.60
C LYS A 132 3.64 -0.25 -16.22
N ALA A 133 4.63 -0.18 -15.34
CA ALA A 133 4.52 0.54 -14.08
C ALA A 133 4.27 2.03 -14.32
N VAL A 134 3.57 2.67 -13.37
CA VAL A 134 3.30 4.11 -13.41
C VAL A 134 4.31 4.82 -12.51
N LEU A 135 5.02 5.79 -13.07
CA LEU A 135 5.92 6.66 -12.32
C LEU A 135 5.09 7.78 -11.65
N PRO A 136 5.03 7.84 -10.32
CA PRO A 136 4.38 8.97 -9.64
C PRO A 136 5.21 10.25 -9.80
N PRO A 137 4.64 11.45 -9.58
CA PRO A 137 5.40 12.70 -9.62
C PRO A 137 6.54 12.74 -8.58
N GLU A 138 7.60 13.51 -8.86
CA GLU A 138 8.77 13.63 -7.97
C GLU A 138 8.41 14.02 -6.53
N TRP A 139 7.46 14.95 -6.36
CA TRP A 139 7.02 15.39 -5.05
C TRP A 139 6.42 14.28 -4.17
N ALA A 140 5.96 13.19 -4.77
CA ALA A 140 5.44 12.03 -4.05
C ALA A 140 6.51 11.30 -3.21
N PHE A 141 7.79 11.50 -3.48
CA PHE A 141 8.90 10.93 -2.72
C PHE A 141 9.35 11.81 -1.53
N GLY A 142 8.71 12.96 -1.30
CA GLY A 142 8.88 13.77 -0.10
C GLY A 142 8.20 13.18 1.14
N VAL A 143 7.93 14.02 2.13
CA VAL A 143 7.23 13.62 3.37
C VAL A 143 5.73 13.84 3.22
N TRP A 144 4.94 12.83 3.62
CA TRP A 144 3.49 12.85 3.67
C TRP A 144 3.02 13.08 5.10
N ILE A 145 2.05 13.97 5.27
CA ILE A 145 1.44 14.25 6.56
C ILE A 145 -0.07 14.00 6.49
N SER A 146 -0.59 13.31 7.51
CA SER A 146 -2.00 12.97 7.60
C SER A 146 -2.45 12.82 9.06
N ALA A 147 -3.68 13.20 9.34
CA ALA A 147 -4.38 12.84 10.57
C ALA A 147 -5.89 12.89 10.32
N ASN A 148 -6.61 11.86 10.73
CA ASN A 148 -8.06 11.79 10.52
C ASN A 148 -8.80 12.89 11.29
N ARG A 149 -8.22 13.42 12.38
CA ARG A 149 -8.80 14.55 13.13
C ARG A 149 -8.86 15.87 12.37
N TRP A 150 -8.14 16.02 11.25
CA TRP A 150 -8.23 17.25 10.44
C TRP A 150 -9.51 17.24 9.61
N ASN A 151 -10.60 17.67 10.23
CA ASN A 151 -11.95 17.60 9.69
C ASN A 151 -12.54 18.98 9.34
N CYS A 152 -11.71 20.02 9.28
CA CYS A 152 -12.08 21.35 8.83
C CYS A 152 -10.91 22.08 8.17
N GLN A 153 -11.22 23.08 7.33
CA GLN A 153 -10.24 23.89 6.61
C GLN A 153 -9.21 24.52 7.52
N LYS A 154 -9.63 25.00 8.68
CA LYS A 154 -8.74 25.62 9.67
C LYS A 154 -7.63 24.66 10.13
N ASP A 155 -7.98 23.37 10.36
CA ASP A 155 -7.01 22.38 10.79
C ASP A 155 -6.01 22.07 9.67
N ALA A 156 -6.48 21.97 8.43
CA ALA A 156 -5.61 21.76 7.27
C ALA A 156 -4.65 22.94 7.06
N GLU A 157 -5.15 24.17 7.08
CA GLU A 157 -4.32 25.39 6.96
C GLU A 157 -3.35 25.56 8.14
N GLN A 158 -3.74 25.13 9.34
CA GLN A 158 -2.87 25.17 10.53
C GLN A 158 -1.61 24.31 10.32
N GLN A 159 -1.66 23.28 9.47
CA GLN A 159 -0.46 22.47 9.20
C GLN A 159 0.59 23.26 8.43
N ILE A 160 0.21 24.20 7.58
CA ILE A 160 1.17 25.12 6.91
C ILE A 160 1.96 25.90 7.98
N GLU A 161 1.26 26.42 8.98
CA GLU A 161 1.90 27.19 10.07
C GLU A 161 2.72 26.30 11.01
N ASN A 162 2.25 25.08 11.30
CA ASN A 162 2.98 24.12 12.11
C ASN A 162 4.29 23.69 11.45
N LEU A 163 4.27 23.36 10.15
CA LEU A 163 5.47 23.01 9.39
C LEU A 163 6.50 24.15 9.38
N LYS A 164 6.04 25.39 9.15
CA LYS A 164 6.92 26.58 9.22
C LYS A 164 7.49 26.78 10.62
N LYS A 165 6.63 26.77 11.65
CA LYS A 165 7.00 26.99 13.05
C LYS A 165 8.06 26.01 13.53
N HIS A 166 7.91 24.73 13.16
CA HIS A 166 8.80 23.67 13.59
C HIS A 166 9.92 23.36 12.59
N ASP A 167 9.94 24.06 11.44
CA ASP A 167 10.92 23.89 10.36
C ASP A 167 10.98 22.44 9.83
N PHE A 168 9.80 21.85 9.56
CA PHE A 168 9.66 20.52 8.97
C PHE A 168 9.32 20.61 7.49
N PRO A 169 10.03 19.88 6.62
CA PRO A 169 9.61 19.71 5.24
C PRO A 169 8.42 18.74 5.15
N ALA A 170 7.49 19.03 4.26
CA ALA A 170 6.47 18.12 3.80
C ALA A 170 6.11 18.47 2.36
N SER A 171 5.70 17.46 1.59
CA SER A 171 5.30 17.62 0.19
C SER A 171 3.81 17.33 -0.01
N ILE A 172 3.19 16.56 0.86
CA ILE A 172 1.81 16.11 0.70
C ILE A 172 1.06 16.23 2.01
N LEU A 173 -0.17 16.72 1.92
CA LEU A 173 -1.16 16.68 2.97
C LEU A 173 -2.32 15.78 2.53
N VAL A 174 -2.60 14.74 3.30
CA VAL A 174 -3.73 13.82 3.08
C VAL A 174 -4.87 14.21 4.02
N LEU A 175 -6.05 14.48 3.46
CA LEU A 175 -7.28 14.68 4.23
C LEU A 175 -8.18 13.46 4.10
N GLU A 176 -8.54 12.89 5.25
CA GLU A 176 -9.48 11.75 5.31
C GLU A 176 -10.90 12.20 5.65
N ALA A 177 -11.07 12.99 6.70
CA ALA A 177 -12.38 13.44 7.17
C ALA A 177 -12.86 14.74 6.48
N TRP A 178 -12.67 14.84 5.16
CA TRP A 178 -13.02 16.03 4.37
C TRP A 178 -14.46 16.02 3.88
N SER A 179 -15.01 14.82 3.62
CA SER A 179 -16.30 14.64 2.95
C SER A 179 -17.49 14.61 3.92
N ASP A 180 -18.69 14.58 3.35
CA ASP A 180 -19.97 14.46 4.05
C ASP A 180 -20.22 13.09 4.68
N GLU A 181 -19.24 12.19 4.67
CA GLU A 181 -19.27 10.83 5.21
C GLU A 181 -20.45 9.96 4.68
N ALA A 182 -21.05 10.36 3.56
CA ALA A 182 -22.15 9.65 2.93
C ALA A 182 -21.92 9.44 1.43
N THR A 183 -21.65 10.52 0.68
CA THR A 183 -21.38 10.44 -0.77
C THR A 183 -19.91 10.22 -1.08
N PHE A 184 -18.99 10.65 -0.19
CA PHE A 184 -17.54 10.61 -0.36
C PHE A 184 -17.01 11.37 -1.59
N TYR A 185 -17.82 12.31 -2.09
CA TYR A 185 -17.40 13.25 -3.13
C TYR A 185 -17.89 14.69 -2.89
N ILE A 186 -18.66 14.94 -1.84
CA ILE A 186 -19.12 16.28 -1.45
C ILE A 186 -18.39 16.69 -0.16
N TRP A 187 -17.89 17.92 -0.10
CA TRP A 187 -17.28 18.48 1.10
C TRP A 187 -18.28 18.58 2.24
N ASN A 188 -17.85 18.20 3.44
CA ASN A 188 -18.71 18.18 4.62
C ASN A 188 -19.34 19.57 4.89
N GLY A 189 -20.65 19.59 5.09
CA GLY A 189 -21.42 20.80 5.38
C GLY A 189 -21.67 21.74 4.21
N ALA A 190 -21.24 21.40 2.99
CA ALA A 190 -21.62 22.14 1.78
C ALA A 190 -23.13 22.08 1.55
N LYS A 191 -23.73 23.21 1.17
CA LYS A 191 -25.14 23.31 0.80
C LYS A 191 -25.25 23.25 -0.72
N TYR A 192 -26.25 22.55 -1.22
CA TYR A 192 -26.48 22.36 -2.65
C TYR A 192 -27.92 21.94 -2.90
N GLN A 193 -28.34 21.98 -4.16
CA GLN A 193 -29.63 21.39 -4.58
C GLN A 193 -29.36 19.91 -4.95
N PRO A 194 -29.98 18.93 -4.25
CA PRO A 194 -29.82 17.53 -4.60
C PRO A 194 -30.27 17.26 -6.03
N ASN A 195 -29.48 16.44 -6.74
CA ASN A 195 -29.72 16.10 -8.14
C ASN A 195 -30.34 14.71 -8.26
N PRO A 196 -31.63 14.58 -8.62
CA PRO A 196 -32.32 13.29 -8.71
C PRO A 196 -31.93 12.47 -9.94
N ASP A 197 -31.35 13.08 -10.96
CA ASP A 197 -31.02 12.42 -12.23
C ASP A 197 -29.65 11.77 -12.26
N GLY A 198 -28.93 11.76 -11.11
CA GLY A 198 -27.59 11.18 -10.99
C GLY A 198 -26.49 11.96 -11.73
N ALA A 199 -26.82 13.15 -12.25
CA ALA A 199 -25.81 14.00 -12.90
C ALA A 199 -24.83 14.57 -11.87
N ALA A 200 -23.59 14.86 -12.33
CA ALA A 200 -22.54 15.42 -11.49
C ALA A 200 -22.86 16.87 -11.08
N LEU A 201 -22.63 17.18 -9.80
CA LEU A 201 -22.56 18.55 -9.31
C LEU A 201 -21.18 19.12 -9.65
N GLN A 202 -21.14 20.41 -9.99
CA GLN A 202 -19.93 21.16 -10.25
C GLN A 202 -19.54 22.00 -9.03
N TYR A 203 -18.31 22.51 -8.96
CA TYR A 203 -17.86 23.33 -7.82
C TYR A 203 -18.80 24.52 -7.52
N ASP A 204 -19.30 25.19 -8.56
CA ASP A 204 -20.20 26.35 -8.45
C ASP A 204 -21.62 26.00 -8.01
N ASP A 205 -21.99 24.72 -7.97
CA ASP A 205 -23.28 24.26 -7.45
C ASP A 205 -23.32 24.21 -5.91
N PHE A 206 -22.16 24.38 -5.26
CA PHE A 206 -22.02 24.30 -3.81
C PHE A 206 -21.95 25.69 -3.17
N ASP A 207 -22.72 25.89 -2.08
CA ASP A 207 -22.52 26.99 -1.13
C ASP A 207 -21.77 26.45 0.10
N PHE A 208 -20.52 26.81 0.23
CA PHE A 208 -19.66 26.43 1.35
C PHE A 208 -19.81 27.32 2.58
N SER A 209 -20.64 28.37 2.51
CA SER A 209 -20.81 29.32 3.61
C SER A 209 -21.32 28.65 4.89
N GLY A 210 -20.56 28.79 5.98
CA GLY A 210 -20.89 28.18 7.27
C GLY A 210 -20.59 26.68 7.39
N SER A 211 -19.97 26.07 6.36
CA SER A 211 -19.44 24.71 6.46
C SER A 211 -18.11 24.66 7.21
N PRO A 212 -17.64 23.49 7.66
CA PRO A 212 -16.27 23.31 8.14
C PRO A 212 -15.21 23.66 7.08
N TRP A 213 -15.59 23.68 5.80
CA TRP A 213 -14.75 23.95 4.63
C TRP A 213 -15.28 25.17 3.85
N PRO A 214 -15.11 26.39 4.37
CA PRO A 214 -15.74 27.58 3.77
C PRO A 214 -15.19 27.99 2.41
N ASP A 215 -13.97 27.57 2.05
CA ASP A 215 -13.32 27.83 0.75
C ASP A 215 -12.33 26.71 0.41
N PRO A 216 -12.81 25.51 0.01
CA PRO A 216 -11.93 24.38 -0.28
C PRO A 216 -10.93 24.68 -1.40
N LYS A 217 -11.32 25.44 -2.42
CA LYS A 217 -10.44 25.83 -3.52
C LYS A 217 -9.33 26.78 -3.04
N GLY A 218 -9.68 27.82 -2.30
CA GLY A 218 -8.72 28.75 -1.72
C GLY A 218 -7.75 28.04 -0.76
N MET A 219 -8.22 27.07 0.02
CA MET A 219 -7.37 26.21 0.84
C MET A 219 -6.39 25.40 -0.03
N THR A 220 -6.86 24.77 -1.10
CA THR A 220 -5.99 24.02 -2.02
C THR A 220 -4.92 24.92 -2.63
N ASP A 221 -5.30 26.13 -3.08
CA ASP A 221 -4.36 27.12 -3.62
C ASP A 221 -3.34 27.56 -2.54
N ALA A 222 -3.75 27.69 -1.28
CA ALA A 222 -2.85 28.01 -0.15
C ALA A 222 -1.86 26.88 0.16
N LEU A 223 -2.31 25.62 0.12
CA LEU A 223 -1.46 24.44 0.26
C LEU A 223 -0.41 24.39 -0.86
N HIS A 224 -0.82 24.56 -2.12
CA HIS A 224 0.09 24.60 -3.27
C HIS A 224 1.13 25.71 -3.13
N LYS A 225 0.71 26.90 -2.71
CA LYS A 225 1.62 28.02 -2.46
C LYS A 225 2.63 27.73 -1.36
N ALA A 226 2.26 26.86 -0.41
CA ALA A 226 3.17 26.40 0.65
C ALA A 226 4.04 25.21 0.21
N GLY A 227 3.88 24.69 -1.01
CA GLY A 227 4.61 23.54 -1.53
C GLY A 227 4.00 22.18 -1.14
N LEU A 228 2.75 22.18 -0.67
CA LEU A 228 2.02 20.97 -0.29
C LEU A 228 1.02 20.58 -1.37
N HIS A 229 1.00 19.30 -1.74
CA HIS A 229 0.01 18.69 -2.62
C HIS A 229 -1.12 18.07 -1.81
N LEU A 230 -2.36 18.24 -2.28
CA LEU A 230 -3.56 17.76 -1.58
C LEU A 230 -4.01 16.39 -2.11
N VAL A 231 -4.08 15.41 -1.22
CA VAL A 231 -4.61 14.07 -1.49
C VAL A 231 -5.86 13.84 -0.63
N LEU A 232 -6.95 13.38 -1.25
CA LEU A 232 -8.23 13.14 -0.57
C LEU A 232 -8.52 11.65 -0.45
N TRP A 233 -8.99 11.24 0.72
CA TRP A 233 -9.42 9.87 0.99
C TRP A 233 -10.69 9.50 0.20
N GLN A 234 -10.77 8.25 -0.28
CA GLN A 234 -11.87 7.70 -1.05
C GLN A 234 -12.19 6.26 -0.63
N ILE A 235 -13.47 5.88 -0.78
CA ILE A 235 -13.98 4.53 -0.53
C ILE A 235 -15.00 4.15 -1.62
N PRO A 236 -15.02 2.91 -2.15
CA PRO A 236 -15.89 2.52 -3.25
C PRO A 236 -17.25 1.99 -2.76
N VAL A 237 -18.04 2.83 -2.10
CA VAL A 237 -19.36 2.43 -1.57
C VAL A 237 -20.46 3.44 -1.90
N TYR A 238 -21.66 2.95 -2.11
CA TYR A 238 -22.91 3.68 -1.97
C TYR A 238 -23.40 3.44 -0.54
N LYS A 239 -23.03 4.32 0.39
CA LYS A 239 -23.17 4.09 1.84
C LYS A 239 -24.62 3.86 2.26
N LYS A 240 -24.87 2.81 3.06
CA LYS A 240 -26.08 2.68 3.85
C LYS A 240 -25.93 3.51 5.12
N GLN A 241 -26.71 4.56 5.25
CA GLN A 241 -26.73 5.36 6.47
C GLN A 241 -27.47 4.63 7.58
N GLY A 242 -26.93 4.74 8.79
CA GLY A 242 -27.53 4.19 10.01
C GLY A 242 -28.77 5.00 10.46
N PRO A 243 -29.58 4.46 11.37
CA PRO A 243 -30.79 5.11 11.85
C PRO A 243 -30.50 6.40 12.66
N ASP A 244 -29.32 6.50 13.23
CA ASP A 244 -28.89 7.66 14.04
C ASP A 244 -28.12 8.71 13.22
N GLU A 245 -27.83 8.43 11.95
CA GLU A 245 -27.17 9.37 11.04
C GLU A 245 -28.16 10.34 10.43
N ILE A 246 -27.74 11.60 10.23
CA ILE A 246 -28.53 12.57 9.46
C ILE A 246 -28.64 12.11 8.02
N LEU A 247 -29.86 11.93 7.53
CA LEU A 247 -30.11 11.46 6.18
C LEU A 247 -29.52 12.43 5.15
N ASN A 248 -28.58 11.94 4.36
CA ASN A 248 -28.05 12.64 3.20
C ASN A 248 -28.91 12.33 1.97
N VAL A 249 -29.61 13.36 1.49
CA VAL A 249 -30.55 13.22 0.37
C VAL A 249 -29.84 12.82 -0.91
N GLN A 250 -28.66 13.39 -1.21
CA GLN A 250 -27.91 13.06 -2.42
C GLN A 250 -27.43 11.61 -2.41
N ASN A 251 -26.94 11.11 -1.27
CA ASN A 251 -26.57 9.70 -1.14
C ASN A 251 -27.76 8.77 -1.37
N THR A 252 -28.95 9.13 -0.88
CA THR A 252 -30.18 8.37 -1.15
C THR A 252 -30.50 8.32 -2.64
N LEU A 253 -30.48 9.48 -3.31
CA LEU A 253 -30.73 9.59 -4.76
C LEU A 253 -29.66 8.81 -5.57
N ASP A 254 -28.41 8.89 -5.18
CA ASP A 254 -27.32 8.15 -5.82
C ASP A 254 -27.49 6.63 -5.70
N ARG A 255 -27.94 6.15 -4.55
CA ARG A 255 -28.26 4.74 -4.32
C ARG A 255 -29.42 4.27 -5.20
N GLU A 256 -30.49 5.07 -5.28
CA GLU A 256 -31.66 4.78 -6.12
C GLU A 256 -31.28 4.78 -7.61
N ASP A 257 -30.47 5.75 -8.05
CA ASP A 257 -29.97 5.82 -9.42
C ASP A 257 -29.07 4.62 -9.75
N ALA A 258 -28.19 4.24 -8.83
CA ALA A 258 -27.31 3.07 -9.00
C ALA A 258 -28.11 1.77 -9.19
N VAL A 259 -29.18 1.57 -8.43
CA VAL A 259 -30.08 0.41 -8.58
C VAL A 259 -30.85 0.48 -9.90
N ARG A 260 -31.45 1.63 -10.20
CA ARG A 260 -32.29 1.83 -11.40
C ARG A 260 -31.50 1.60 -12.69
N ARG A 261 -30.24 2.01 -12.73
CA ARG A 261 -29.35 1.94 -13.92
C ARG A 261 -28.43 0.74 -13.93
N GLY A 262 -28.43 -0.10 -12.88
CA GLY A 262 -27.53 -1.25 -12.78
C GLY A 262 -26.06 -0.85 -12.65
N LEU A 263 -25.76 0.18 -11.84
CA LEU A 263 -24.40 0.69 -11.64
C LEU A 263 -23.67 -0.01 -10.49
N CYS A 264 -24.38 -0.77 -9.69
CA CYS A 264 -23.83 -1.53 -8.57
C CYS A 264 -23.74 -3.03 -8.89
N VAL A 265 -22.90 -3.71 -8.16
CA VAL A 265 -22.79 -5.18 -8.21
C VAL A 265 -24.10 -5.84 -7.76
N HIS A 266 -24.46 -6.98 -8.36
CA HIS A 266 -25.72 -7.68 -8.11
C HIS A 266 -25.48 -9.08 -7.50
N LEU A 267 -26.56 -9.66 -6.97
CA LEU A 267 -26.64 -11.10 -6.68
C LEU A 267 -27.17 -11.86 -7.93
N ALA A 268 -27.06 -13.19 -7.90
CA ALA A 268 -27.53 -14.04 -9.01
C ALA A 268 -29.03 -13.91 -9.32
N ASP A 269 -29.83 -13.47 -8.36
CA ASP A 269 -31.26 -13.21 -8.54
C ASP A 269 -31.58 -11.82 -9.11
N GLY A 270 -30.54 -11.02 -9.39
CA GLY A 270 -30.67 -9.65 -9.93
C GLY A 270 -30.88 -8.56 -8.88
N THR A 271 -30.95 -8.91 -7.60
CA THR A 271 -31.01 -7.90 -6.53
C THR A 271 -29.64 -7.27 -6.29
N PRO A 272 -29.57 -5.98 -5.87
CA PRO A 272 -28.31 -5.36 -5.54
C PRO A 272 -27.56 -6.11 -4.46
N TYR A 273 -26.26 -6.34 -4.67
CA TYR A 273 -25.39 -6.85 -3.64
C TYR A 273 -25.16 -5.79 -2.57
N THR A 274 -25.21 -6.18 -1.31
CA THR A 274 -24.83 -5.35 -0.16
C THR A 274 -23.77 -6.04 0.67
N ILE A 275 -22.84 -5.25 1.23
CA ILE A 275 -21.81 -5.75 2.16
C ILE A 275 -22.51 -6.41 3.34
N PRO A 276 -22.17 -7.67 3.69
CA PRO A 276 -22.83 -8.40 4.78
C PRO A 276 -22.63 -7.73 6.15
N ASP A 277 -23.52 -8.07 7.09
CA ASP A 277 -23.42 -7.62 8.47
C ASP A 277 -22.09 -8.10 9.12
N GLY A 278 -21.54 -7.26 9.99
CA GLY A 278 -20.27 -7.52 10.68
C GLY A 278 -19.02 -7.12 9.90
N HIS A 279 -19.17 -6.61 8.68
CA HIS A 279 -18.08 -6.06 7.89
C HIS A 279 -18.13 -4.53 7.83
N TRP A 280 -17.01 -3.92 7.53
CA TRP A 280 -16.90 -2.47 7.34
C TRP A 280 -17.86 -2.01 6.23
N PHE A 281 -18.59 -0.92 6.44
CA PHE A 281 -19.66 -0.44 5.58
C PHE A 281 -20.84 -1.43 5.35
N SER A 282 -21.14 -2.27 6.34
CA SER A 282 -22.27 -3.22 6.32
C SER A 282 -23.56 -2.61 5.74
N GLY A 283 -24.23 -3.35 4.83
CA GLY A 283 -25.44 -2.95 4.15
C GLY A 283 -25.28 -1.91 3.03
N SER A 284 -24.08 -1.41 2.79
CA SER A 284 -23.77 -0.54 1.65
C SER A 284 -23.68 -1.35 0.36
N MET A 285 -24.04 -0.73 -0.77
CA MET A 285 -23.77 -1.29 -2.10
C MET A 285 -22.40 -0.83 -2.59
N ILE A 286 -21.84 -1.54 -3.56
CA ILE A 286 -20.55 -1.20 -4.17
C ILE A 286 -20.70 -0.98 -5.68
N PRO A 287 -19.98 -0.02 -6.28
CA PRO A 287 -19.99 0.21 -7.71
C PRO A 287 -19.42 -0.98 -8.48
N ASP A 288 -19.98 -1.29 -9.64
CA ASP A 288 -19.46 -2.31 -10.55
C ASP A 288 -18.50 -1.67 -11.55
N TYR A 289 -17.20 -1.75 -11.30
CA TYR A 289 -16.17 -1.17 -12.19
C TYR A 289 -15.99 -1.95 -13.51
N THR A 290 -16.64 -3.10 -13.69
CA THR A 290 -16.69 -3.78 -14.98
C THR A 290 -17.74 -3.15 -15.92
N ASN A 291 -18.63 -2.32 -15.38
CA ASN A 291 -19.62 -1.58 -16.14
C ASN A 291 -19.06 -0.19 -16.53
N PRO A 292 -18.84 0.08 -17.83
CA PRO A 292 -18.34 1.39 -18.28
C PRO A 292 -19.24 2.57 -17.91
N GLU A 293 -20.55 2.34 -17.74
CA GLU A 293 -21.48 3.37 -17.30
C GLU A 293 -21.28 3.74 -15.84
N THR A 294 -21.02 2.75 -15.00
CA THR A 294 -20.63 2.96 -13.59
C THR A 294 -19.37 3.82 -13.52
N VAL A 295 -18.31 3.44 -14.25
CA VAL A 295 -17.04 4.17 -14.29
C VAL A 295 -17.28 5.63 -14.67
N ARG A 296 -18.01 5.91 -15.77
CA ARG A 296 -18.32 7.29 -16.18
C ARG A 296 -19.09 8.06 -15.11
N THR A 297 -20.14 7.46 -14.54
CA THR A 297 -20.99 8.11 -13.54
C THR A 297 -20.26 8.37 -12.24
N TRP A 298 -19.46 7.39 -11.76
CA TRP A 298 -18.69 7.51 -10.54
C TRP A 298 -17.68 8.64 -10.61
N PHE A 299 -16.92 8.71 -11.69
CA PHE A 299 -15.86 9.72 -11.85
C PHE A 299 -16.38 11.09 -12.30
N SER A 300 -17.50 11.17 -13.02
CA SER A 300 -18.10 12.47 -13.32
C SER A 300 -18.43 13.27 -12.06
N LYS A 301 -18.86 12.60 -10.98
CA LYS A 301 -19.16 13.22 -9.68
C LYS A 301 -17.91 13.70 -8.92
N ARG A 302 -16.73 13.19 -9.28
CA ARG A 302 -15.43 13.52 -8.67
C ARG A 302 -14.57 14.45 -9.50
N GLN A 303 -14.96 14.71 -10.74
CA GLN A 303 -14.18 15.52 -11.67
C GLN A 303 -13.91 16.92 -11.11
N TYR A 304 -14.90 17.56 -10.49
CA TYR A 304 -14.74 18.90 -9.92
C TYR A 304 -13.63 18.97 -8.84
N LEU A 305 -13.34 17.87 -8.15
CA LEU A 305 -12.23 17.80 -7.18
C LEU A 305 -10.89 17.95 -7.90
N LEU A 306 -10.70 17.28 -9.04
CA LEU A 306 -9.50 17.45 -9.86
C LEU A 306 -9.43 18.86 -10.47
N ASP A 307 -10.56 19.41 -10.91
CA ASP A 307 -10.65 20.74 -11.54
C ASP A 307 -10.35 21.86 -10.54
N MET A 308 -10.64 21.66 -9.25
CA MET A 308 -10.29 22.63 -8.19
C MET A 308 -8.85 22.50 -7.71
N GLY A 309 -8.08 21.49 -8.20
CA GLY A 309 -6.65 21.38 -7.90
C GLY A 309 -6.26 20.22 -6.99
N VAL A 310 -7.13 19.25 -6.69
CA VAL A 310 -6.75 18.05 -5.93
C VAL A 310 -5.70 17.25 -6.71
N ASP A 311 -4.59 16.89 -6.05
CA ASP A 311 -3.41 16.26 -6.64
C ASP A 311 -3.44 14.73 -6.61
N GLY A 312 -4.46 14.14 -6.00
CA GLY A 312 -4.58 12.70 -5.96
C GLY A 312 -5.60 12.18 -4.97
N PHE A 313 -5.67 10.85 -4.90
CA PHE A 313 -6.57 10.17 -3.98
C PHE A 313 -5.85 9.08 -3.18
N LYS A 314 -6.25 8.94 -1.90
CA LYS A 314 -5.97 7.77 -1.08
C LYS A 314 -7.18 6.84 -1.20
N THR A 315 -7.01 5.72 -1.92
CA THR A 315 -8.08 4.74 -2.16
C THR A 315 -8.03 3.64 -1.11
N ASP A 316 -8.99 3.70 -0.20
CA ASP A 316 -9.15 2.77 0.90
C ASP A 316 -10.25 1.73 0.63
N GLY A 317 -10.22 0.60 1.33
CA GLY A 317 -11.14 -0.49 1.07
C GLY A 317 -10.88 -1.21 -0.24
N GLY A 318 -11.91 -1.88 -0.76
CA GLY A 318 -11.83 -2.69 -1.99
C GLY A 318 -11.95 -4.19 -1.72
N GLU A 319 -11.93 -4.63 -0.47
CA GLU A 319 -12.05 -6.02 -0.04
C GLU A 319 -13.51 -6.50 0.13
N PHE A 320 -14.44 -5.86 -0.55
CA PHE A 320 -15.87 -5.92 -0.25
C PHE A 320 -16.66 -7.08 -0.86
N ILE A 321 -16.03 -8.04 -1.51
CA ILE A 321 -16.70 -9.23 -2.06
C ILE A 321 -16.62 -10.39 -1.07
N TYR A 322 -17.77 -10.75 -0.49
CA TYR A 322 -17.86 -11.77 0.56
C TYR A 322 -18.72 -12.99 0.15
N ARG A 323 -19.34 -12.97 -1.04
CA ARG A 323 -20.27 -14.02 -1.50
C ARG A 323 -19.94 -14.52 -2.90
N PRO A 324 -19.97 -15.83 -3.16
CA PRO A 324 -19.69 -16.40 -4.48
C PRO A 324 -20.83 -16.19 -5.50
N ASP A 325 -22.05 -15.93 -5.05
CA ASP A 325 -23.23 -15.69 -5.89
C ASP A 325 -23.39 -14.24 -6.37
N VAL A 326 -22.40 -13.39 -6.10
CA VAL A 326 -22.28 -12.04 -6.67
C VAL A 326 -22.10 -12.15 -8.19
N ARG A 327 -22.62 -11.17 -8.92
CA ARG A 327 -22.50 -11.06 -10.39
C ARG A 327 -22.10 -9.65 -10.79
N PHE A 328 -21.20 -9.58 -11.74
CA PHE A 328 -20.71 -8.36 -12.38
C PHE A 328 -21.29 -8.22 -13.79
N MET A 329 -21.28 -6.99 -14.32
CA MET A 329 -21.82 -6.68 -15.65
C MET A 329 -21.11 -7.45 -16.77
N ASP A 330 -19.83 -7.77 -16.63
CA ASP A 330 -19.07 -8.55 -17.59
C ASP A 330 -19.32 -10.06 -17.53
N GLY A 331 -20.22 -10.51 -16.67
CA GLY A 331 -20.61 -11.91 -16.49
C GLY A 331 -19.75 -12.70 -15.48
N SER A 332 -18.72 -12.08 -14.89
CA SER A 332 -17.93 -12.71 -13.83
C SER A 332 -18.71 -12.83 -12.52
N ASP A 333 -18.25 -13.69 -11.63
CA ASP A 333 -18.91 -14.02 -10.37
C ASP A 333 -18.09 -13.60 -9.13
N GLY A 334 -18.65 -13.82 -7.95
CA GLY A 334 -18.02 -13.48 -6.69
C GLY A 334 -16.77 -14.30 -6.36
N LYS A 335 -16.54 -15.46 -7.01
CA LYS A 335 -15.32 -16.23 -6.81
C LYS A 335 -14.12 -15.48 -7.38
N SER A 336 -14.23 -15.04 -8.63
CA SER A 336 -13.21 -14.20 -9.26
C SER A 336 -13.24 -12.77 -8.73
N GLY A 337 -14.43 -12.25 -8.41
CA GLY A 337 -14.63 -10.91 -7.84
C GLY A 337 -13.94 -10.72 -6.51
N LYS A 338 -13.75 -11.76 -5.70
CA LYS A 338 -13.10 -11.69 -4.38
C LYS A 338 -11.74 -11.00 -4.42
N ASN A 339 -10.94 -11.33 -5.40
CA ASN A 339 -9.62 -10.73 -5.60
C ASN A 339 -9.63 -9.59 -6.61
N ARG A 340 -10.40 -9.75 -7.69
CA ARG A 340 -10.40 -8.83 -8.82
C ARG A 340 -10.96 -7.45 -8.47
N TYR A 341 -11.96 -7.36 -7.60
CA TYR A 341 -12.64 -6.11 -7.29
C TYR A 341 -11.67 -5.02 -6.79
N ALA A 342 -10.74 -5.37 -5.91
CA ALA A 342 -9.72 -4.44 -5.41
C ALA A 342 -8.87 -3.85 -6.54
N ARG A 343 -8.43 -4.70 -7.50
CA ARG A 343 -7.68 -4.27 -8.67
C ARG A 343 -8.51 -3.40 -9.60
N ASP A 344 -9.74 -3.80 -9.93
CA ASP A 344 -10.62 -3.06 -10.85
C ASP A 344 -10.92 -1.65 -10.31
N TYR A 345 -11.16 -1.55 -9.00
CA TYR A 345 -11.32 -0.28 -8.28
C TYR A 345 -10.09 0.63 -8.40
N THR A 346 -8.94 0.14 -8.02
CA THR A 346 -7.72 0.95 -8.03
C THR A 346 -7.25 1.32 -9.43
N CYS A 347 -7.41 0.41 -10.41
CA CYS A 347 -7.14 0.70 -11.82
C CYS A 347 -8.09 1.76 -12.38
N ALA A 348 -9.38 1.73 -12.03
CA ALA A 348 -10.33 2.75 -12.47
C ALA A 348 -9.98 4.15 -11.94
N TYR A 349 -9.53 4.25 -10.68
CA TYR A 349 -9.04 5.52 -10.12
C TYR A 349 -7.75 5.98 -10.79
N ARG A 350 -6.79 5.08 -11.03
CA ARG A 350 -5.55 5.40 -11.77
C ARG A 350 -5.86 6.01 -13.15
N ASP A 351 -6.77 5.39 -13.89
CA ASP A 351 -7.14 5.83 -15.23
C ASP A 351 -7.87 7.19 -15.19
N PHE A 352 -8.65 7.44 -14.16
CA PHE A 352 -9.33 8.71 -13.94
C PHE A 352 -8.37 9.87 -13.64
N ILE A 353 -7.41 9.67 -12.73
CA ILE A 353 -6.52 10.77 -12.31
C ILE A 353 -5.40 11.07 -13.29
N GLY A 354 -5.04 10.10 -14.15
CA GLY A 354 -3.91 10.19 -15.08
C GLY A 354 -2.53 10.15 -14.40
N SER A 355 -1.49 10.34 -15.19
CA SER A 355 -0.09 10.14 -14.74
C SER A 355 0.55 11.32 -13.98
N GLN A 356 -0.13 12.47 -13.88
CA GLN A 356 0.43 13.67 -13.24
C GLN A 356 -0.03 13.83 -11.78
N ARG A 357 -0.79 12.88 -11.28
CA ARG A 357 -1.35 12.87 -9.93
C ARG A 357 -0.97 11.58 -9.21
N VAL A 358 -1.23 11.53 -7.91
CA VAL A 358 -0.92 10.36 -7.08
C VAL A 358 -2.17 9.56 -6.79
N LEU A 359 -2.07 8.25 -6.94
CA LEU A 359 -2.98 7.28 -6.32
C LEU A 359 -2.22 6.52 -5.24
N PHE A 360 -2.78 6.50 -4.04
CA PHE A 360 -2.22 5.85 -2.86
C PHE A 360 -3.22 4.81 -2.38
N SER A 361 -2.96 3.53 -2.63
CA SER A 361 -3.94 2.45 -2.51
C SER A 361 -3.57 1.44 -1.44
N ARG A 362 -4.57 0.94 -0.70
CA ARG A 362 -4.43 -0.16 0.25
C ARG A 362 -4.56 -1.51 -0.44
N ALA A 363 -5.74 -1.76 -0.99
CA ALA A 363 -6.07 -3.03 -1.59
C ALA A 363 -5.57 -3.15 -3.03
N GLY A 364 -5.31 -4.40 -3.43
CA GLY A 364 -4.88 -4.71 -4.79
C GLY A 364 -4.85 -6.20 -5.07
N PHE A 365 -4.38 -6.54 -6.26
CA PHE A 365 -4.16 -7.90 -6.70
C PHE A 365 -3.08 -7.94 -7.78
N SER A 366 -2.89 -9.09 -8.47
CA SER A 366 -1.93 -9.23 -9.58
C SER A 366 -1.92 -8.03 -10.53
N GLY A 367 -0.74 -7.54 -10.90
CA GLY A 367 -0.58 -6.37 -11.75
C GLY A 367 -0.61 -5.03 -11.01
N GLN A 368 -0.55 -5.03 -9.68
CA GLN A 368 -0.69 -3.84 -8.85
C GLN A 368 0.45 -2.81 -9.03
N HIS A 369 1.58 -3.17 -9.64
CA HIS A 369 2.61 -2.22 -10.06
C HIS A 369 2.12 -1.18 -11.09
N THR A 370 1.00 -1.45 -11.75
CA THR A 370 0.34 -0.46 -12.63
C THR A 370 -0.40 0.64 -11.86
N VAL A 371 -0.53 0.52 -10.53
CA VAL A 371 -1.04 1.55 -9.61
C VAL A 371 0.15 2.18 -8.90
N PRO A 372 0.24 3.53 -8.84
CA PRO A 372 1.50 4.20 -8.51
C PRO A 372 2.07 3.86 -7.15
N MET A 373 1.26 3.94 -6.07
CA MET A 373 1.77 3.86 -4.70
C MET A 373 0.84 3.06 -3.79
N HIS A 374 1.42 2.37 -2.81
CA HIS A 374 0.72 1.51 -1.87
C HIS A 374 1.15 1.75 -0.42
N TRP A 375 0.24 1.49 0.54
CA TRP A 375 0.61 1.43 1.95
C TRP A 375 0.12 0.14 2.60
N GLY A 376 0.81 -0.26 3.66
CA GLY A 376 0.58 -1.51 4.39
C GLY A 376 -0.68 -1.55 5.26
N GLY A 377 -1.70 -0.74 4.95
CA GLY A 377 -2.98 -0.73 5.67
C GLY A 377 -2.88 -0.24 7.12
N ASP A 378 -3.82 -0.67 7.93
CA ASP A 378 -3.96 -0.24 9.33
C ASP A 378 -3.07 -1.05 10.27
N GLN A 379 -2.27 -0.36 11.08
CA GLN A 379 -1.42 -0.99 12.10
C GLN A 379 -1.67 -0.38 13.47
N GLN A 380 -1.50 -1.18 14.51
CA GLN A 380 -1.46 -0.69 15.88
C GLN A 380 -0.07 -0.14 16.23
N SER A 381 -0.02 0.85 17.12
CA SER A 381 1.23 1.43 17.60
C SER A 381 1.97 0.46 18.54
N GLN A 382 2.56 -0.61 17.96
CA GLN A 382 3.30 -1.66 18.67
C GLN A 382 4.53 -2.14 17.89
N ASN A 383 5.55 -2.61 18.62
CA ASN A 383 6.81 -3.09 18.04
C ASN A 383 6.62 -4.29 17.08
N ALA A 384 5.71 -5.21 17.39
CA ALA A 384 5.42 -6.35 16.52
C ALA A 384 4.89 -5.91 15.14
N GLU A 385 4.06 -4.85 15.10
CA GLU A 385 3.55 -4.30 13.84
C GLU A 385 4.65 -3.66 12.99
N LEU A 386 5.66 -3.01 13.60
CA LEU A 386 6.79 -2.45 12.84
C LEU A 386 7.55 -3.56 12.08
N ARG A 387 7.76 -4.72 12.70
CA ARG A 387 8.39 -5.88 12.04
C ARG A 387 7.49 -6.42 10.92
N SER A 388 6.19 -6.57 11.19
CA SER A 388 5.21 -7.03 10.19
C SER A 388 5.17 -6.10 8.97
N GLN A 389 5.27 -4.78 9.19
CA GLN A 389 5.33 -3.80 8.09
C GLN A 389 6.59 -3.95 7.25
N LEU A 390 7.75 -4.23 7.85
CA LEU A 390 8.95 -4.50 7.08
C LEU A 390 8.78 -5.75 6.19
N HIS A 391 8.24 -6.86 6.74
CA HIS A 391 7.95 -8.05 5.95
C HIS A 391 6.96 -7.74 4.80
N ALA A 392 5.90 -6.99 5.08
CA ALA A 392 4.90 -6.57 4.10
C ALA A 392 5.54 -5.78 2.94
N GLY A 393 6.38 -4.78 3.25
CA GLY A 393 7.08 -3.99 2.24
C GLY A 393 8.04 -4.82 1.38
N LEU A 394 8.80 -5.73 1.98
CA LEU A 394 9.75 -6.58 1.27
C LEU A 394 9.06 -7.65 0.42
N SER A 395 7.96 -8.25 0.89
CA SER A 395 7.21 -9.24 0.11
C SER A 395 6.38 -8.58 -1.00
N ALA A 396 5.83 -7.38 -0.76
CA ALA A 396 5.22 -6.55 -1.79
C ALA A 396 6.22 -6.24 -2.92
N ALA A 397 7.44 -5.83 -2.56
CA ALA A 397 8.53 -5.61 -3.50
C ALA A 397 8.91 -6.89 -4.26
N ALA A 398 9.04 -8.03 -3.56
CA ALA A 398 9.29 -9.34 -4.18
C ALA A 398 8.17 -9.78 -5.14
N SER A 399 6.98 -9.16 -5.05
CA SER A 399 5.82 -9.37 -5.92
C SER A 399 5.66 -8.28 -7.00
N GLY A 400 6.64 -7.39 -7.15
CA GLY A 400 6.68 -6.36 -8.19
C GLY A 400 5.99 -5.04 -7.83
N ILE A 401 5.58 -4.80 -6.60
CA ILE A 401 5.09 -3.48 -6.15
C ILE A 401 6.31 -2.55 -5.99
N LEU A 402 6.34 -1.45 -6.78
CA LEU A 402 7.53 -0.60 -6.86
C LEU A 402 7.67 0.36 -5.68
N PHE A 403 6.56 1.00 -5.29
CA PHE A 403 6.56 2.08 -4.32
C PHE A 403 5.58 1.78 -3.20
N TRP A 404 6.13 1.47 -2.05
CA TRP A 404 5.41 1.05 -0.86
C TRP A 404 5.80 1.90 0.35
N GLY A 405 4.89 2.04 1.31
CA GLY A 405 5.13 2.67 2.59
C GLY A 405 4.15 2.20 3.65
N PHE A 406 4.24 2.79 4.82
CA PHE A 406 3.41 2.46 5.98
C PHE A 406 3.21 3.69 6.85
N ASP A 407 2.23 3.65 7.76
CA ASP A 407 1.99 4.70 8.72
C ASP A 407 3.03 4.63 9.85
N ILE A 408 3.86 5.66 9.97
CA ILE A 408 4.97 5.72 10.93
C ILE A 408 4.46 5.46 12.35
N ALA A 409 4.99 4.40 12.96
CA ALA A 409 4.66 3.94 14.31
C ALA A 409 3.19 3.53 14.53
N GLY A 410 2.49 3.21 13.43
CA GLY A 410 1.12 2.73 13.47
C GLY A 410 0.07 3.82 13.33
N PHE A 411 -1.07 3.42 12.77
CA PHE A 411 -2.26 4.25 12.57
C PHE A 411 -3.11 4.32 13.83
N ALA A 412 -3.35 3.18 14.48
CA ALA A 412 -4.37 2.97 15.48
C ALA A 412 -3.81 2.76 16.90
N GLY A 413 -4.69 2.92 17.88
CA GLY A 413 -4.40 2.74 19.30
C GLY A 413 -3.80 3.97 19.98
N PRO A 414 -3.22 3.82 21.19
CA PRO A 414 -2.62 4.92 21.92
C PRO A 414 -1.45 5.55 21.15
N LEU A 415 -1.07 6.76 21.54
CA LEU A 415 0.15 7.38 21.03
C LEU A 415 1.33 6.42 21.14
N PRO A 416 2.12 6.24 20.07
CA PRO A 416 3.30 5.38 20.12
C PRO A 416 4.32 5.91 21.12
N THR A 417 5.12 5.02 21.72
CA THR A 417 6.28 5.45 22.50
C THR A 417 7.23 6.24 21.61
N LEU A 418 8.00 7.16 22.19
CA LEU A 418 8.99 7.94 21.43
C LEU A 418 10.04 7.02 20.78
N ASP A 419 10.39 5.90 21.42
CA ASP A 419 11.31 4.92 20.86
C ASP A 419 10.73 4.25 19.59
N LEU A 420 9.50 3.74 19.66
CA LEU A 420 8.84 3.15 18.48
C LEU A 420 8.72 4.17 17.34
N TYR A 421 8.31 5.41 17.65
CA TYR A 421 8.17 6.45 16.65
C TYR A 421 9.52 6.82 16.00
N ARG A 422 10.58 6.90 16.80
CA ARG A 422 11.96 7.11 16.32
C ARG A 422 12.38 6.05 15.32
N ARG A 423 12.28 4.77 15.69
CA ARG A 423 12.69 3.65 14.86
C ARG A 423 11.85 3.53 13.58
N ALA A 424 10.54 3.72 13.68
CA ALA A 424 9.64 3.73 12.53
C ALA A 424 9.92 4.91 11.58
N THR A 425 10.19 6.11 12.11
CA THR A 425 10.59 7.27 11.30
C THR A 425 11.89 7.02 10.56
N GLN A 426 12.86 6.41 11.22
CA GLN A 426 14.15 6.05 10.63
C GLN A 426 13.97 5.04 9.48
N MET A 427 13.18 3.99 9.68
CA MET A 427 12.84 3.03 8.62
C MET A 427 12.13 3.72 7.45
N ALA A 428 11.10 4.54 7.73
CA ALA A 428 10.33 5.25 6.71
C ALA A 428 11.17 6.23 5.89
N CYS A 429 12.20 6.84 6.50
CA CYS A 429 13.13 7.72 5.81
C CYS A 429 13.85 7.02 4.64
N PHE A 430 14.06 5.71 4.74
CA PHE A 430 14.68 4.85 3.73
C PHE A 430 13.67 3.89 3.03
N CYS A 431 12.38 4.17 3.12
CA CYS A 431 11.34 3.53 2.31
C CYS A 431 10.96 4.40 1.09
N PRO A 432 10.32 3.83 0.07
CA PRO A 432 9.81 4.64 -1.06
C PRO A 432 8.86 5.75 -0.62
N ILE A 433 7.99 5.50 0.35
CA ILE A 433 7.02 6.46 0.89
C ILE A 433 7.32 6.68 2.37
N MET A 434 7.29 7.93 2.82
CA MET A 434 7.46 8.33 4.21
C MET A 434 6.22 9.11 4.67
N GLN A 435 5.37 8.47 5.46
CA GLN A 435 4.11 9.06 5.94
C GLN A 435 3.94 8.87 7.44
N TRP A 436 3.45 9.89 8.14
CA TRP A 436 2.81 9.72 9.44
C TRP A 436 1.30 10.03 9.34
N HIS A 437 0.51 9.24 10.03
CA HIS A 437 -0.95 9.28 9.99
C HIS A 437 -1.53 8.76 11.30
N SER A 438 -2.77 9.11 11.60
CA SER A 438 -3.48 8.65 12.80
C SER A 438 -4.98 8.51 12.58
N GLU A 439 -5.57 7.58 13.32
CA GLU A 439 -7.02 7.47 13.44
C GLU A 439 -7.64 8.70 14.15
N PRO A 440 -8.98 8.86 14.12
CA PRO A 440 -9.68 9.94 14.81
C PRO A 440 -9.39 9.99 16.32
N ASP A 441 -9.57 11.17 16.92
CA ASP A 441 -9.53 11.35 18.37
C ASP A 441 -10.56 10.42 19.04
N GLY A 442 -10.11 9.66 20.05
CA GLY A 442 -10.91 8.66 20.73
C GLY A 442 -10.95 7.29 20.05
N GLY A 443 -10.30 7.15 18.89
CA GLY A 443 -10.23 5.93 18.10
C GLY A 443 -11.49 5.62 17.30
N GLN A 444 -11.33 5.24 16.05
CA GLN A 444 -12.42 4.80 15.16
C GLN A 444 -13.02 3.48 15.65
N PHE A 445 -12.19 2.63 16.23
CA PHE A 445 -12.54 1.33 16.76
C PHE A 445 -12.24 1.23 18.25
N LYS A 446 -12.69 2.23 19.00
CA LYS A 446 -12.42 2.40 20.43
C LYS A 446 -12.63 1.13 21.26
N GLU A 447 -13.64 0.34 20.93
CA GLU A 447 -13.94 -0.92 21.62
C GLU A 447 -12.86 -2.00 21.41
N LEU A 448 -12.22 -1.99 20.22
CA LEU A 448 -11.15 -2.92 19.85
C LEU A 448 -9.77 -2.40 20.27
N MET A 449 -9.63 -1.08 20.43
CA MET A 449 -8.35 -0.38 20.59
C MET A 449 -8.44 0.66 21.70
N PRO A 450 -8.58 0.25 22.98
CA PRO A 450 -8.64 1.18 24.09
C PRO A 450 -7.33 1.98 24.22
N GLY A 451 -7.43 3.26 24.53
CA GLY A 451 -6.28 4.15 24.77
C GLY A 451 -5.99 5.18 23.68
N GLY A 452 -6.76 5.22 22.58
CA GLY A 452 -6.70 6.30 21.58
C GLY A 452 -7.48 7.55 21.97
N GLU A 453 -7.64 7.83 23.27
CA GLU A 453 -8.40 8.98 23.76
C GLU A 453 -7.57 10.28 23.71
N GLY A 454 -8.23 11.39 23.40
CA GLY A 454 -7.60 12.71 23.31
C GLY A 454 -6.95 12.97 21.96
N ASN A 455 -5.96 13.87 21.92
CA ASN A 455 -5.25 14.23 20.69
C ASN A 455 -4.32 13.09 20.25
N ASN A 456 -4.77 12.33 19.26
CA ASN A 456 -4.09 11.17 18.73
C ASN A 456 -3.18 11.47 17.52
N GLU A 457 -3.00 12.74 17.17
CA GLU A 457 -2.16 13.16 16.05
C GLU A 457 -0.70 12.70 16.23
N ARG A 458 -0.16 12.03 15.22
CA ARG A 458 1.23 11.52 15.22
C ARG A 458 2.24 12.54 14.69
N SER A 459 1.92 13.84 14.73
CA SER A 459 2.94 14.84 14.42
C SER A 459 4.05 14.84 15.48
N PRO A 460 5.32 15.04 15.08
CA PRO A 460 6.44 15.07 16.03
C PRO A 460 6.27 16.07 17.18
N TRP A 461 5.67 17.22 16.92
CA TRP A 461 5.42 18.25 17.94
C TRP A 461 4.30 17.86 18.93
N ASN A 462 3.27 17.11 18.47
CA ASN A 462 2.24 16.60 19.37
C ASN A 462 2.79 15.51 20.29
N LEU A 463 3.59 14.59 19.74
CA LEU A 463 4.27 13.55 20.54
C LEU A 463 5.23 14.16 21.55
N ALA A 464 6.05 15.14 21.14
CA ALA A 464 6.96 15.85 22.05
C ALA A 464 6.20 16.54 23.19
N ALA A 465 5.06 17.15 22.91
CA ALA A 465 4.21 17.77 23.94
C ALA A 465 3.58 16.73 24.86
N ALA A 466 3.03 15.65 24.31
CA ALA A 466 2.38 14.59 25.08
C ALA A 466 3.34 13.89 26.07
N TYR A 467 4.60 13.71 25.67
CA TYR A 467 5.63 13.04 26.49
C TYR A 467 6.55 14.04 27.23
N ASN A 468 6.30 15.34 27.15
CA ASN A 468 7.15 16.39 27.74
C ASN A 468 8.64 16.25 27.34
N ALA A 469 8.89 16.01 26.05
CA ALA A 469 10.19 15.75 25.46
C ALA A 469 10.46 16.71 24.28
N PRO A 470 10.70 18.02 24.53
CA PRO A 470 10.83 19.02 23.47
C PRO A 470 12.00 18.73 22.49
N GLU A 471 13.06 18.09 22.94
CA GLU A 471 14.22 17.67 22.14
C GLU A 471 13.84 16.67 21.03
N PHE A 472 12.76 15.91 21.20
CA PHE A 472 12.27 14.96 20.22
C PHE A 472 11.88 15.64 18.89
N VAL A 473 11.44 16.89 18.94
CA VAL A 473 11.13 17.65 17.72
C VAL A 473 12.38 17.84 16.87
N ASP A 474 13.53 18.16 17.49
CA ASP A 474 14.79 18.36 16.77
C ASP A 474 15.31 17.06 16.15
N GLU A 475 15.18 15.95 16.88
CA GLU A 475 15.54 14.64 16.40
C GLU A 475 14.69 14.24 15.17
N MET A 476 13.38 14.40 15.24
CA MET A 476 12.50 14.07 14.12
C MET A 476 12.70 15.00 12.93
N ARG A 477 12.98 16.29 13.18
CA ARG A 477 13.33 17.24 12.12
C ARG A 477 14.56 16.81 11.34
N PHE A 478 15.57 16.24 12.00
CA PHE A 478 16.75 15.71 11.32
C PHE A 478 16.37 14.65 10.27
N TRP A 479 15.49 13.69 10.61
CA TRP A 479 15.07 12.62 9.71
C TRP A 479 14.22 13.14 8.54
N HIS A 480 13.30 14.06 8.80
CA HIS A 480 12.50 14.70 7.75
C HIS A 480 13.37 15.51 6.78
N LYS A 481 14.34 16.26 7.28
CA LYS A 481 15.31 16.98 6.43
C LYS A 481 16.25 16.03 5.70
N LEU A 482 16.61 14.91 6.30
CA LEU A 482 17.37 13.86 5.60
C LEU A 482 16.56 13.30 4.43
N ARG A 483 15.27 13.02 4.64
CA ARG A 483 14.37 12.58 3.57
C ARG A 483 14.37 13.55 2.38
N GLU A 484 14.29 14.85 2.62
CA GLU A 484 14.35 15.85 1.55
C GLU A 484 15.71 15.85 0.82
N ARG A 485 16.81 15.65 1.53
CA ARG A 485 18.13 15.49 0.89
C ARG A 485 18.24 14.20 0.06
N LEU A 486 17.56 13.14 0.46
CA LEU A 486 17.50 11.88 -0.28
C LEU A 486 16.56 11.94 -1.49
N ARG A 487 15.64 12.90 -1.56
CA ARG A 487 14.61 12.98 -2.62
C ARG A 487 15.17 12.91 -4.05
N PRO A 488 16.26 13.60 -4.42
CA PRO A 488 16.85 13.45 -5.75
C PRO A 488 17.27 12.01 -6.06
N TYR A 489 17.94 11.33 -5.10
CA TYR A 489 18.30 9.93 -5.25
C TYR A 489 17.07 9.02 -5.39
N LEU A 490 16.04 9.25 -4.58
CA LEU A 490 14.80 8.47 -4.63
C LEU A 490 14.09 8.67 -5.97
N TRP A 491 14.09 9.89 -6.49
CA TRP A 491 13.50 10.20 -7.80
C TRP A 491 14.24 9.51 -8.96
N GLU A 492 15.55 9.62 -9.00
CA GLU A 492 16.38 8.94 -10.00
C GLU A 492 16.20 7.42 -9.92
N THR A 493 16.18 6.87 -8.70
CA THR A 493 15.92 5.45 -8.46
C THR A 493 14.53 5.04 -8.93
N ALA A 494 13.49 5.85 -8.67
CA ALA A 494 12.13 5.57 -9.12
C ALA A 494 12.03 5.51 -10.65
N GLN A 495 12.69 6.43 -11.34
CA GLN A 495 12.76 6.42 -12.81
C GLN A 495 13.41 5.13 -13.34
N ALA A 496 14.53 4.71 -12.75
CA ALA A 496 15.19 3.45 -13.11
C ALA A 496 14.29 2.23 -12.79
N CYS A 497 13.64 2.20 -11.62
CA CYS A 497 12.72 1.13 -11.24
C CYS A 497 11.57 0.95 -12.24
N VAL A 498 10.97 2.05 -12.71
CA VAL A 498 9.90 1.98 -13.72
C VAL A 498 10.45 1.56 -15.09
N ALA A 499 11.65 2.01 -15.46
CA ALA A 499 12.28 1.64 -16.73
C ALA A 499 12.62 0.15 -16.80
N ASP A 500 13.10 -0.42 -15.70
CA ASP A 500 13.62 -1.79 -15.61
C ASP A 500 12.60 -2.79 -15.05
N ASN A 501 11.40 -2.35 -14.66
CA ASN A 501 10.40 -3.15 -13.93
C ASN A 501 11.00 -3.81 -12.66
N LEU A 502 11.67 -3.02 -11.84
CA LEU A 502 12.27 -3.51 -10.59
C LEU A 502 11.77 -2.70 -9.39
N PRO A 503 11.50 -3.35 -8.24
CA PRO A 503 11.07 -2.65 -7.03
C PRO A 503 12.19 -1.74 -6.47
N MET A 504 11.79 -0.67 -5.76
CA MET A 504 12.73 0.24 -5.12
C MET A 504 13.33 -0.35 -3.83
N MET A 505 12.50 -1.01 -3.00
CA MET A 505 12.97 -1.81 -1.86
C MET A 505 13.24 -3.24 -2.35
N ARG A 506 14.43 -3.76 -2.08
CA ARG A 506 14.79 -5.12 -2.55
C ARG A 506 15.35 -5.93 -1.39
N PRO A 507 14.71 -7.06 -1.01
CA PRO A 507 15.30 -7.96 -0.03
C PRO A 507 16.65 -8.47 -0.51
N LEU A 508 17.55 -8.82 0.39
CA LEU A 508 18.90 -9.26 0.01
C LEU A 508 18.87 -10.53 -0.85
N SER A 509 17.92 -11.43 -0.60
CA SER A 509 17.66 -12.63 -1.41
C SER A 509 17.38 -12.34 -2.89
N PHE A 510 16.88 -11.14 -3.21
CA PHE A 510 16.59 -10.72 -4.58
C PHE A 510 17.86 -10.47 -5.41
N LEU A 511 18.90 -9.94 -4.76
CA LEU A 511 20.17 -9.56 -5.41
C LEU A 511 21.30 -10.59 -5.22
N TRP A 512 21.23 -11.36 -4.14
CA TRP A 512 22.24 -12.37 -3.79
C TRP A 512 21.57 -13.74 -3.52
N PRO A 513 20.95 -14.37 -4.53
CA PRO A 513 20.17 -15.61 -4.35
C PRO A 513 21.04 -16.85 -4.04
N GLU A 514 22.35 -16.77 -4.20
CA GLU A 514 23.29 -17.84 -3.88
C GLU A 514 23.92 -17.71 -2.49
N ASP A 515 23.78 -16.54 -1.87
CA ASP A 515 24.37 -16.21 -0.58
C ASP A 515 23.45 -16.65 0.56
N GLU A 516 23.89 -17.65 1.36
CA GLU A 516 23.08 -18.21 2.45
C GLU A 516 22.74 -17.18 3.53
N ALA A 517 23.64 -16.25 3.82
CA ALA A 517 23.39 -15.22 4.81
C ALA A 517 22.38 -14.17 4.27
N ALA A 518 22.45 -13.83 2.99
CA ALA A 518 21.47 -12.97 2.34
C ALA A 518 20.08 -13.61 2.27
N LEU A 519 20.00 -14.92 2.03
CA LEU A 519 18.75 -15.68 2.04
C LEU A 519 18.11 -15.79 3.44
N ALA A 520 18.94 -15.85 4.48
CA ALA A 520 18.49 -15.90 5.87
C ALA A 520 18.12 -14.52 6.44
N CYS A 521 18.43 -13.44 5.70
CA CYS A 521 18.20 -12.07 6.15
C CYS A 521 16.82 -11.57 5.72
N GLU A 522 15.92 -11.38 6.68
CA GLU A 522 14.54 -10.91 6.45
C GLU A 522 14.29 -9.49 6.95
N ASP A 523 15.32 -8.83 7.48
CA ASP A 523 15.19 -7.54 8.16
C ASP A 523 16.17 -6.46 7.66
N GLU A 524 16.74 -6.68 6.46
CA GLU A 524 17.58 -5.73 5.75
C GLU A 524 17.19 -5.69 4.27
N TYR A 525 17.44 -4.56 3.63
CA TYR A 525 17.10 -4.40 2.22
C TYR A 525 17.97 -3.37 1.52
N MET A 526 18.06 -3.50 0.21
CA MET A 526 18.58 -2.43 -0.63
C MET A 526 17.45 -1.46 -0.99
N LEU A 527 17.72 -0.17 -0.84
CA LEU A 527 16.91 0.92 -1.40
C LEU A 527 17.60 1.37 -2.70
N GLY A 528 17.03 0.98 -3.84
CA GLY A 528 17.72 1.09 -5.13
C GLY A 528 18.98 0.23 -5.17
N ASP A 529 19.99 0.73 -5.91
CA ASP A 529 21.26 0.04 -6.09
C ASP A 529 22.35 0.47 -5.09
N ALA A 530 22.14 1.61 -4.41
CA ALA A 530 23.18 2.28 -3.66
C ALA A 530 23.11 2.08 -2.15
N LEU A 531 21.94 2.01 -1.55
CA LEU A 531 21.80 2.02 -0.09
C LEU A 531 21.32 0.67 0.45
N LEU A 532 22.06 0.11 1.41
CA LEU A 532 21.60 -0.98 2.27
C LEU A 532 21.07 -0.36 3.57
N ALA A 533 19.84 -0.65 3.92
CA ALA A 533 19.19 -0.20 5.16
C ALA A 533 18.88 -1.39 6.07
N ALA A 534 19.19 -1.23 7.35
CA ALA A 534 19.01 -2.25 8.38
C ALA A 534 18.16 -1.68 9.56
N PRO A 535 16.81 -1.70 9.47
CA PRO A 535 15.91 -1.10 10.47
C PRO A 535 16.12 -1.64 11.88
N LEU A 536 16.00 -0.77 12.88
CA LEU A 536 16.01 -1.14 14.29
C LEU A 536 14.61 -1.66 14.67
N LEU A 537 14.46 -2.95 14.85
CA LEU A 537 13.19 -3.59 15.14
C LEU A 537 12.98 -3.90 16.61
N GLU A 538 14.06 -3.99 17.38
CA GLU A 538 14.01 -4.24 18.82
C GLU A 538 13.89 -2.94 19.61
N GLU A 539 13.11 -2.99 20.68
CA GLU A 539 12.89 -1.84 21.57
C GLU A 539 14.19 -1.44 22.28
N ASN A 540 14.47 -0.12 22.25
CA ASN A 540 15.67 0.47 22.86
C ASN A 540 17.00 -0.18 22.40
N ALA A 541 17.07 -0.62 21.16
CA ALA A 541 18.28 -1.24 20.60
C ALA A 541 19.47 -0.25 20.57
N GLU A 542 20.56 -0.59 21.25
CA GLU A 542 21.81 0.17 21.24
C GLU A 542 22.77 -0.32 20.13
N SER A 543 22.63 -1.58 19.71
CA SER A 543 23.42 -2.19 18.66
C SER A 543 22.59 -3.18 17.84
N ARG A 544 23.07 -3.51 16.66
CA ARG A 544 22.45 -4.49 15.77
C ARG A 544 23.48 -5.27 14.99
N GLN A 545 23.18 -6.55 14.73
CA GLN A 545 23.88 -7.35 13.72
C GLN A 545 23.38 -6.95 12.34
N VAL A 546 24.31 -6.70 11.41
CA VAL A 546 24.01 -6.35 10.01
C VAL A 546 24.83 -7.24 9.10
N TYR A 547 24.17 -7.86 8.12
CA TYR A 547 24.86 -8.59 7.08
C TYR A 547 25.21 -7.66 5.92
N LEU A 548 26.50 -7.53 5.62
CA LEU A 548 26.95 -6.84 4.41
C LEU A 548 27.25 -7.88 3.32
N PRO A 549 26.46 -7.94 2.24
CA PRO A 549 26.74 -8.83 1.12
C PRO A 549 28.06 -8.52 0.43
N GLU A 550 28.49 -9.41 -0.48
CA GLU A 550 29.75 -9.25 -1.20
C GLU A 550 29.90 -7.87 -1.85
N GLY A 551 31.08 -7.25 -1.68
CA GLY A 551 31.42 -5.93 -2.18
C GLY A 551 32.07 -5.05 -1.11
N GLU A 552 32.27 -3.80 -1.44
CA GLU A 552 32.79 -2.77 -0.52
C GLU A 552 31.66 -1.81 -0.15
N TRP A 553 31.60 -1.43 1.11
CA TRP A 553 30.55 -0.60 1.68
C TRP A 553 31.15 0.56 2.46
N ILE A 554 30.42 1.66 2.55
CA ILE A 554 30.77 2.83 3.34
C ILE A 554 29.58 3.15 4.26
N GLY A 555 29.84 3.27 5.55
CA GLY A 555 28.81 3.67 6.50
C GLY A 555 28.21 5.04 6.13
N PHE A 556 26.90 5.14 6.04
CA PHE A 556 26.23 6.37 5.62
C PHE A 556 26.50 7.55 6.58
N PHE A 557 26.50 7.29 7.88
CA PHE A 557 26.66 8.31 8.90
C PHE A 557 28.12 8.50 9.33
N ASP A 558 28.88 7.43 9.49
CA ASP A 558 30.27 7.50 10.02
C ASP A 558 31.34 7.60 8.93
N ARG A 559 30.96 7.41 7.65
CA ARG A 559 31.83 7.45 6.47
C ARG A 559 33.01 6.48 6.51
N LYS A 560 32.93 5.42 7.36
CA LYS A 560 33.97 4.40 7.42
C LYS A 560 33.79 3.35 6.33
N PRO A 561 34.89 2.77 5.81
CA PRO A 561 34.83 1.65 4.88
C PRO A 561 34.58 0.34 5.63
N TYR A 562 33.79 -0.54 5.01
CA TYR A 562 33.49 -1.88 5.47
C TYR A 562 33.67 -2.87 4.31
N GLN A 563 34.22 -4.04 4.61
CA GLN A 563 34.24 -5.14 3.64
C GLN A 563 32.92 -5.91 3.73
N GLY A 564 32.41 -6.37 2.60
CA GLY A 564 31.25 -7.22 2.55
C GLY A 564 31.56 -8.70 2.81
N LYS A 565 30.55 -9.54 2.60
CA LYS A 565 30.50 -10.98 2.85
C LYS A 565 30.76 -11.32 4.31
N GLN A 566 30.24 -10.53 5.22
CA GLN A 566 30.37 -10.74 6.67
C GLN A 566 29.20 -10.13 7.45
N MET A 567 28.99 -10.71 8.64
CA MET A 567 28.15 -10.11 9.67
C MET A 567 28.98 -9.11 10.47
N ILE A 568 28.49 -7.91 10.65
CA ILE A 568 29.10 -6.88 11.51
C ILE A 568 28.15 -6.53 12.65
N CYS A 569 28.71 -6.18 13.79
CA CYS A 569 27.95 -5.55 14.87
C CYS A 569 28.16 -4.05 14.79
N THR A 570 27.10 -3.31 14.59
CA THR A 570 27.15 -1.86 14.59
C THR A 570 26.66 -1.31 15.91
N ASP A 571 27.40 -0.36 16.47
CA ASP A 571 26.89 0.53 17.49
C ASP A 571 25.95 1.54 16.80
N CYS A 572 24.68 1.51 17.15
CA CYS A 572 23.65 2.26 16.43
C CYS A 572 23.61 3.75 16.83
N ASP A 573 24.12 4.10 18.01
CA ASP A 573 24.06 5.47 18.55
C ASP A 573 22.66 6.13 18.28
N GLY A 574 21.58 5.34 18.48
CA GLY A 574 20.20 5.74 18.23
C GLY A 574 19.81 5.92 16.75
N LYS A 575 20.65 5.50 15.80
CA LYS A 575 20.39 5.63 14.36
C LYS A 575 20.29 4.29 13.68
N ILE A 576 19.41 4.19 12.70
CA ILE A 576 19.34 3.05 11.77
C ILE A 576 20.71 2.86 11.08
N PRO A 577 21.29 1.67 11.11
CA PRO A 577 22.46 1.36 10.27
C PRO A 577 22.09 1.45 8.78
N VAL A 578 22.85 2.26 8.05
CA VAL A 578 22.73 2.41 6.59
C VAL A 578 24.12 2.40 5.98
N PHE A 579 24.28 1.70 4.86
CA PHE A 579 25.55 1.57 4.16
C PHE A 579 25.40 1.96 2.70
N ILE A 580 26.37 2.70 2.19
CA ILE A 580 26.47 3.07 0.78
C ILE A 580 27.32 2.02 0.08
N ARG A 581 26.84 1.45 -1.00
CA ARG A 581 27.62 0.57 -1.86
C ARG A 581 28.75 1.37 -2.51
N SER A 582 29.97 0.82 -2.54
CA SER A 582 31.12 1.50 -3.14
C SER A 582 30.85 1.87 -4.61
N GLY A 583 31.23 3.09 -4.98
CA GLY A 583 30.95 3.69 -6.29
C GLY A 583 29.78 4.66 -6.33
N TYR A 584 28.95 4.70 -5.27
CA TYR A 584 27.78 5.60 -5.17
C TYR A 584 27.95 6.75 -4.17
N GLU A 585 29.14 6.92 -3.59
CA GLU A 585 29.38 7.85 -2.48
C GLU A 585 29.05 9.32 -2.82
N LYS A 586 29.16 9.66 -4.11
CA LYS A 586 28.94 11.04 -4.59
C LYS A 586 27.46 11.43 -4.64
N GLN A 587 26.54 10.46 -4.48
CA GLN A 587 25.10 10.72 -4.48
C GLN A 587 24.60 11.19 -3.09
N PHE A 588 25.44 11.07 -2.05
CA PHE A 588 25.09 11.36 -0.66
C PHE A 588 26.11 12.36 0.00
#